data_ea86d364ade550dbcd027afeb33c9253
#
_entry.id   ea86d364ade550dbcd027afeb33c9253
#
_cell.length_a   1.000
_cell.length_b   1.000
_cell.length_c   1.000
_cell.angle_alpha   90.00
_cell.angle_beta   90.00
_cell.angle_gamma   90.00
#
_symmetry.space_group_name_H-M   'P 1'
#
loop_
_entity.id
_entity.type
_entity.pdbx_description
1 polymer ?
#
loop_
_entity_poly.entity_id
_entity_poly.type
_entity_poly.pdbx_seq_one_letter_code
_entity_poly.pdbx_strand_id
1 'polypeptide(L)'
;MGDLTMETPFWEANYKDDSISAFGTEPNASIVEFQQLFSKTGSVLDVGCGEGQNALYLAGLAQNKVDAFDISENAIAKLKRIASVQGRTLNAWAQDLRQFTFGKSYDLVMSFGTLHFVEKAHWRKLLQSAKDNTNSNGIHIIQIFTNVLPASPDIAPFAAGLADDGELRELYGDWEILQFLSYTFEDEHPGVPKHLHSSNKIVAQKK
;
A
#
# COMPACT_ATOMS: atom_id res chain seq x y z
N MET A 1 -21.78 30.79 3.35
CA MET A 1 -21.01 29.68 3.85
C MET A 1 -21.14 28.61 2.79
N GLY A 2 -20.13 28.48 1.92
CA GLY A 2 -20.14 27.43 0.90
C GLY A 2 -19.95 26.10 1.59
N ASP A 3 -20.82 25.17 1.26
CA ASP A 3 -20.72 23.78 1.64
C ASP A 3 -19.42 23.25 1.03
N LEU A 4 -18.41 23.03 1.85
CA LEU A 4 -17.20 22.33 1.44
C LEU A 4 -17.59 20.85 1.28
N THR A 5 -18.18 20.53 0.13
CA THR A 5 -18.28 19.13 -0.29
C THR A 5 -16.83 18.63 -0.36
N MET A 6 -16.41 17.80 0.59
CA MET A 6 -15.12 17.12 0.50
C MET A 6 -15.12 16.37 -0.82
N GLU A 7 -14.19 16.71 -1.69
CA GLU A 7 -14.04 16.01 -2.96
C GLU A 7 -13.86 14.52 -2.68
N THR A 8 -14.65 13.70 -3.36
CA THR A 8 -14.51 12.25 -3.26
C THR A 8 -13.35 11.82 -4.18
N PRO A 9 -12.35 11.09 -3.68
CA PRO A 9 -11.26 10.62 -4.53
C PRO A 9 -11.77 9.81 -5.71
N PHE A 10 -11.11 9.92 -6.88
CA PHE A 10 -11.51 9.22 -8.10
C PHE A 10 -11.60 7.70 -7.91
N TRP A 11 -10.72 7.13 -7.10
CA TRP A 11 -10.70 5.70 -6.82
C TRP A 11 -11.95 5.19 -6.11
N GLU A 12 -12.63 6.02 -5.31
CA GLU A 12 -13.87 5.65 -4.65
C GLU A 12 -15.01 5.37 -5.64
N ALA A 13 -15.07 6.11 -6.75
CA ALA A 13 -16.02 5.82 -7.82
C ALA A 13 -15.67 4.50 -8.53
N ASN A 14 -14.38 4.30 -8.82
CA ASN A 14 -13.88 3.10 -9.49
C ASN A 14 -14.04 1.84 -8.63
N TYR A 15 -13.95 1.95 -7.31
CA TYR A 15 -14.18 0.81 -6.41
C TYR A 15 -15.64 0.32 -6.40
N LYS A 16 -16.60 1.16 -6.78
CA LYS A 16 -18.01 0.80 -6.88
C LYS A 16 -18.35 0.07 -8.18
N ASP A 17 -17.49 0.16 -9.20
CA ASP A 17 -17.68 -0.45 -10.50
C ASP A 17 -16.78 -1.68 -10.65
N ASP A 18 -17.38 -2.86 -10.74
CA ASP A 18 -16.64 -4.12 -10.88
C ASP A 18 -16.02 -4.31 -12.28
N SER A 19 -16.41 -3.50 -13.27
CA SER A 19 -15.86 -3.53 -14.63
C SER A 19 -14.57 -2.70 -14.79
N ILE A 20 -14.27 -1.84 -13.82
CA ILE A 20 -13.12 -0.93 -13.83
C ILE A 20 -12.13 -1.37 -12.75
N SER A 21 -10.85 -1.45 -13.06
CA SER A 21 -9.80 -1.52 -12.04
C SER A 21 -9.16 -0.14 -11.89
N ALA A 22 -9.13 0.38 -10.66
CA ALA A 22 -8.58 1.70 -10.36
C ALA A 22 -7.06 1.77 -10.61
N PHE A 23 -6.36 0.67 -10.28
CA PHE A 23 -4.88 0.62 -10.29
C PHE A 23 -4.34 -0.62 -11.03
N GLY A 24 -5.14 -1.25 -11.88
CA GLY A 24 -4.78 -2.47 -12.58
C GLY A 24 -4.95 -3.74 -11.75
N THR A 25 -4.78 -4.88 -12.41
CA THR A 25 -5.01 -6.22 -11.81
C THR A 25 -3.70 -6.96 -11.50
N GLU A 26 -2.59 -6.49 -12.05
CA GLU A 26 -1.28 -7.11 -11.86
C GLU A 26 -0.67 -6.70 -10.51
N PRO A 27 0.05 -7.62 -9.82
CA PRO A 27 0.77 -7.29 -8.61
C PRO A 27 1.90 -6.31 -8.89
N ASN A 28 2.29 -5.53 -7.89
CA ASN A 28 3.45 -4.66 -8.00
C ASN A 28 4.71 -5.48 -8.34
N ALA A 29 5.50 -5.00 -9.31
CA ALA A 29 6.68 -5.69 -9.83
C ALA A 29 7.68 -6.08 -8.71
N SER A 30 7.82 -5.27 -7.66
CA SER A 30 8.70 -5.60 -6.54
C SER A 30 8.22 -6.81 -5.74
N ILE A 31 6.92 -7.10 -5.68
CA ILE A 31 6.41 -8.30 -5.04
C ILE A 31 6.86 -9.54 -5.84
N VAL A 32 6.74 -9.49 -7.16
CA VAL A 32 7.15 -10.59 -8.04
C VAL A 32 8.66 -10.77 -8.02
N GLU A 33 9.43 -9.68 -8.10
CA GLU A 33 10.89 -9.70 -8.09
C GLU A 33 11.45 -10.31 -6.80
N PHE A 34 10.90 -9.97 -5.65
CA PHE A 34 11.40 -10.42 -4.35
C PHE A 34 10.63 -11.59 -3.74
N GLN A 35 9.66 -12.19 -4.46
CA GLN A 35 8.79 -13.24 -3.93
C GLN A 35 9.51 -14.48 -3.38
N GLN A 36 10.71 -14.78 -3.89
CA GLN A 36 11.52 -15.91 -3.42
C GLN A 36 12.08 -15.73 -2.00
N LEU A 37 12.08 -14.47 -1.50
CA LEU A 37 12.50 -14.14 -0.15
C LEU A 37 11.35 -14.26 0.86
N PHE A 38 10.11 -14.35 0.39
CA PHE A 38 8.96 -14.50 1.25
C PHE A 38 8.82 -15.96 1.68
N SER A 39 8.46 -16.17 2.93
CA SER A 39 8.08 -17.52 3.37
C SER A 39 6.89 -18.01 2.55
N LYS A 40 6.96 -19.26 2.06
CA LYS A 40 5.82 -19.88 1.34
C LYS A 40 4.61 -20.14 2.24
N THR A 41 4.76 -19.95 3.54
CA THR A 41 3.73 -20.15 4.57
C THR A 41 3.59 -18.92 5.46
N GLY A 42 4.02 -17.77 4.96
CA GLY A 42 4.18 -16.55 5.74
C GLY A 42 2.87 -15.82 6.02
N SER A 43 2.91 -15.01 7.06
CA SER A 43 1.89 -14.01 7.37
C SER A 43 2.20 -12.70 6.64
N VAL A 44 1.21 -12.19 5.91
CA VAL A 44 1.33 -11.00 5.07
C VAL A 44 0.36 -9.94 5.56
N LEU A 45 0.78 -8.68 5.59
CA LEU A 45 -0.06 -7.51 5.81
C LEU A 45 0.06 -6.56 4.61
N ASP A 46 -1.09 -6.25 4.00
CA ASP A 46 -1.23 -5.22 2.97
C ASP A 46 -1.93 -3.99 3.56
N VAL A 47 -1.19 -2.90 3.70
CA VAL A 47 -1.65 -1.64 4.32
C VAL A 47 -2.12 -0.68 3.23
N GLY A 48 -3.41 -0.32 3.24
CA GLY A 48 -4.03 0.47 2.20
C GLY A 48 -4.11 -0.32 0.90
N CYS A 49 -4.73 -1.50 0.99
CA CYS A 49 -4.71 -2.50 -0.08
C CYS A 49 -5.54 -2.13 -1.31
N GLY A 50 -6.39 -1.09 -1.24
CA GLY A 50 -7.33 -0.76 -2.29
C GLY A 50 -8.21 -1.95 -2.67
N GLU A 51 -8.38 -2.17 -3.97
CA GLU A 51 -9.13 -3.34 -4.50
C GLU A 51 -8.34 -4.66 -4.46
N GLY A 52 -7.09 -4.64 -3.95
CA GLY A 52 -6.36 -5.81 -3.47
C GLY A 52 -5.54 -6.57 -4.49
N GLN A 53 -5.08 -5.99 -5.60
CA GLN A 53 -4.28 -6.70 -6.60
C GLN A 53 -3.07 -7.44 -5.98
N ASN A 54 -2.37 -6.81 -5.04
CA ASN A 54 -1.22 -7.40 -4.36
C ASN A 54 -1.64 -8.50 -3.38
N ALA A 55 -2.65 -8.22 -2.55
CA ALA A 55 -3.19 -9.18 -1.59
C ALA A 55 -3.73 -10.44 -2.27
N LEU A 56 -4.46 -10.28 -3.39
CA LEU A 56 -5.00 -11.39 -4.20
C LEU A 56 -3.89 -12.25 -4.81
N TYR A 57 -2.86 -11.62 -5.36
CA TYR A 57 -1.71 -12.33 -5.89
C TYR A 57 -1.06 -13.19 -4.81
N LEU A 58 -0.75 -12.61 -3.64
CA LEU A 58 -0.10 -13.33 -2.54
C LEU A 58 -1.00 -14.40 -1.92
N ALA A 59 -2.31 -14.18 -1.84
CA ALA A 59 -3.27 -15.21 -1.42
C ALA A 59 -3.38 -16.36 -2.43
N GLY A 60 -2.91 -16.18 -3.66
CA GLY A 60 -2.79 -17.22 -4.67
C GLY A 60 -1.54 -18.06 -4.59
N LEU A 61 -0.51 -17.56 -3.94
CA LEU A 61 0.70 -18.30 -3.64
C LEU A 61 0.41 -19.19 -2.43
N ALA A 62 0.53 -20.52 -2.62
CA ALA A 62 0.08 -21.53 -1.66
C ALA A 62 0.51 -21.25 -0.21
N GLN A 63 -0.46 -21.26 0.71
CA GLN A 63 -0.32 -21.21 2.17
C GLN A 63 -0.01 -19.85 2.81
N ASN A 64 0.03 -18.74 2.08
CA ASN A 64 0.12 -17.43 2.70
C ASN A 64 -1.18 -17.08 3.45
N LYS A 65 -1.02 -16.55 4.67
CA LYS A 65 -2.11 -15.95 5.43
C LYS A 65 -2.07 -14.46 5.19
N VAL A 66 -2.94 -13.97 4.34
CA VAL A 66 -2.97 -12.57 3.93
C VAL A 66 -4.03 -11.82 4.72
N ASP A 67 -3.59 -10.81 5.45
CA ASP A 67 -4.41 -9.76 6.03
C ASP A 67 -4.27 -8.51 5.15
N ALA A 68 -5.37 -7.82 4.89
CA ALA A 68 -5.40 -6.63 4.08
C ALA A 68 -6.40 -5.62 4.64
N PHE A 69 -6.05 -4.35 4.68
CA PHE A 69 -7.01 -3.34 5.08
C PHE A 69 -6.88 -2.07 4.24
N ASP A 70 -8.00 -1.38 4.12
CA ASP A 70 -8.12 -0.07 3.48
C ASP A 70 -9.16 0.76 4.22
N ILE A 71 -9.10 2.08 4.14
CA ILE A 71 -10.13 2.94 4.72
C ILE A 71 -11.46 2.85 3.97
N SER A 72 -11.40 2.49 2.68
CA SER A 72 -12.57 2.40 1.80
C SER A 72 -13.34 1.09 2.00
N GLU A 73 -14.56 1.19 2.48
CA GLU A 73 -15.48 0.04 2.53
C GLU A 73 -15.79 -0.51 1.12
N ASN A 74 -15.83 0.36 0.08
CA ASN A 74 -16.06 -0.05 -1.30
C ASN A 74 -14.90 -0.88 -1.83
N ALA A 75 -13.65 -0.47 -1.57
CA ALA A 75 -12.46 -1.23 -1.91
C ALA A 75 -12.48 -2.63 -1.28
N ILE A 76 -12.75 -2.71 0.02
CA ILE A 76 -12.81 -3.98 0.75
C ILE A 76 -13.96 -4.88 0.25
N ALA A 77 -15.12 -4.31 -0.04
CA ALA A 77 -16.22 -5.07 -0.61
C ALA A 77 -15.86 -5.64 -1.98
N LYS A 78 -15.22 -4.85 -2.84
CA LYS A 78 -14.73 -5.26 -4.16
C LYS A 78 -13.67 -6.35 -4.04
N LEU A 79 -12.66 -6.16 -3.19
CA LEU A 79 -11.63 -7.17 -2.92
C LEU A 79 -12.23 -8.52 -2.52
N LYS A 80 -13.20 -8.52 -1.60
CA LYS A 80 -13.87 -9.74 -1.15
C LYS A 80 -14.63 -10.44 -2.28
N ARG A 81 -15.31 -9.68 -3.15
CA ARG A 81 -15.98 -10.25 -4.34
C ARG A 81 -14.98 -10.89 -5.28
N ILE A 82 -13.90 -10.19 -5.63
CA ILE A 82 -12.86 -10.71 -6.52
C ILE A 82 -12.22 -11.96 -5.91
N ALA A 83 -11.88 -11.95 -4.62
CA ALA A 83 -11.31 -13.10 -3.91
C ALA A 83 -12.24 -14.32 -4.00
N SER A 84 -13.54 -14.13 -3.78
CA SER A 84 -14.55 -15.20 -3.89
C SER A 84 -14.60 -15.80 -5.29
N VAL A 85 -14.63 -14.96 -6.32
CA VAL A 85 -14.66 -15.41 -7.74
C VAL A 85 -13.40 -16.18 -8.10
N GLN A 86 -12.22 -15.75 -7.59
CA GLN A 86 -10.94 -16.39 -7.86
C GLN A 86 -10.64 -17.59 -6.94
N GLY A 87 -11.53 -17.92 -6.00
CA GLY A 87 -11.29 -18.98 -5.00
C GLY A 87 -10.10 -18.67 -4.07
N ARG A 88 -9.84 -17.38 -3.78
CA ARG A 88 -8.77 -16.94 -2.89
C ARG A 88 -9.30 -16.75 -1.47
N THR A 89 -8.49 -17.13 -0.49
CA THR A 89 -8.80 -16.92 0.93
C THR A 89 -7.86 -15.87 1.50
N LEU A 90 -8.43 -14.78 2.03
CA LEU A 90 -7.72 -13.72 2.73
C LEU A 90 -8.64 -13.08 3.77
N ASN A 91 -8.06 -12.37 4.73
CA ASN A 91 -8.80 -11.58 5.70
C ASN A 91 -8.70 -10.10 5.31
N ALA A 92 -9.83 -9.48 4.96
CA ALA A 92 -9.87 -8.08 4.56
C ALA A 92 -10.93 -7.32 5.35
N TRP A 93 -10.59 -6.08 5.79
CA TRP A 93 -11.50 -5.25 6.57
C TRP A 93 -11.26 -3.76 6.33
N ALA A 94 -12.31 -2.94 6.55
CA ALA A 94 -12.18 -1.50 6.51
C ALA A 94 -11.50 -0.99 7.77
N GLN A 95 -10.45 -0.18 7.63
CA GLN A 95 -9.67 0.33 8.75
C GLN A 95 -8.91 1.60 8.36
N ASP A 96 -8.99 2.62 9.21
CA ASP A 96 -8.13 3.79 9.13
C ASP A 96 -6.72 3.43 9.65
N LEU A 97 -5.71 3.67 8.83
CA LEU A 97 -4.32 3.36 9.19
C LEU A 97 -3.81 4.15 10.41
N ARG A 98 -4.41 5.32 10.72
CA ARG A 98 -4.08 6.12 11.91
C ARG A 98 -4.47 5.42 13.21
N GLN A 99 -5.46 4.53 13.16
CA GLN A 99 -6.00 3.79 14.30
C GLN A 99 -5.56 2.32 14.29
N PHE A 100 -4.85 1.88 13.26
CA PHE A 100 -4.41 0.48 13.17
C PHE A 100 -3.37 0.15 14.24
N THR A 101 -3.54 -1.01 14.86
CA THR A 101 -2.59 -1.57 15.83
C THR A 101 -2.29 -3.01 15.48
N PHE A 102 -1.03 -3.39 15.59
CA PHE A 102 -0.58 -4.76 15.32
C PHE A 102 -1.02 -5.70 16.44
N GLY A 103 -1.78 -6.74 16.13
CA GLY A 103 -2.16 -7.82 17.05
C GLY A 103 -1.28 -9.05 16.94
N LYS A 104 -0.38 -9.09 15.96
CA LYS A 104 0.58 -10.19 15.70
C LYS A 104 1.75 -9.68 14.88
N SER A 105 2.79 -10.51 14.74
CA SER A 105 3.91 -10.24 13.84
C SER A 105 3.65 -10.80 12.44
N TYR A 106 4.31 -10.19 11.44
CA TYR A 106 4.19 -10.54 10.03
C TYR A 106 5.56 -10.86 9.42
N ASP A 107 5.56 -11.69 8.38
CA ASP A 107 6.74 -12.04 7.60
C ASP A 107 6.91 -11.09 6.41
N LEU A 108 5.80 -10.50 5.94
CA LEU A 108 5.80 -9.46 4.91
C LEU A 108 4.82 -8.35 5.32
N VAL A 109 5.29 -7.11 5.33
CA VAL A 109 4.44 -5.92 5.40
C VAL A 109 4.64 -5.12 4.14
N MET A 110 3.55 -4.76 3.47
CA MET A 110 3.61 -3.94 2.26
C MET A 110 2.62 -2.79 2.30
N SER A 111 2.97 -1.70 1.60
CA SER A 111 2.10 -0.56 1.37
C SER A 111 2.52 0.16 0.10
N PHE A 112 1.59 0.43 -0.79
CA PHE A 112 1.85 1.08 -2.07
C PHE A 112 0.90 2.26 -2.27
N GLY A 113 1.46 3.47 -2.42
CA GLY A 113 0.69 4.65 -2.77
C GLY A 113 -0.38 5.08 -1.74
N THR A 114 -0.20 4.75 -0.46
CA THR A 114 -1.22 4.99 0.58
C THR A 114 -0.76 5.92 1.70
N LEU A 115 0.47 5.74 2.17
CA LEU A 115 0.93 6.38 3.42
C LEU A 115 0.90 7.91 3.38
N HIS A 116 1.09 8.50 2.21
CA HIS A 116 1.10 9.96 2.04
C HIS A 116 -0.28 10.63 2.22
N PHE A 117 -1.36 9.86 2.33
CA PHE A 117 -2.70 10.38 2.61
C PHE A 117 -2.94 10.71 4.08
N VAL A 118 -2.00 10.39 4.96
CA VAL A 118 -2.03 10.82 6.36
C VAL A 118 -0.79 11.63 6.69
N GLU A 119 -0.85 12.41 7.78
CA GLU A 119 0.28 13.21 8.23
C GLU A 119 1.53 12.37 8.49
N LYS A 120 2.72 12.94 8.26
CA LYS A 120 4.02 12.28 8.45
C LYS A 120 4.14 11.58 9.80
N ALA A 121 3.66 12.19 10.88
CA ALA A 121 3.72 11.61 12.22
C ALA A 121 2.97 10.27 12.31
N HIS A 122 1.83 10.13 11.61
CA HIS A 122 1.03 8.91 11.63
C HIS A 122 1.69 7.78 10.86
N TRP A 123 2.11 8.01 9.61
CA TRP A 123 2.71 6.93 8.84
C TRP A 123 4.11 6.54 9.36
N ARG A 124 4.89 7.48 9.90
CA ARG A 124 6.15 7.16 10.59
C ARG A 124 5.92 6.25 11.79
N LYS A 125 4.93 6.58 12.63
CA LYS A 125 4.53 5.76 13.78
C LYS A 125 4.07 4.37 13.33
N LEU A 126 3.27 4.30 12.27
CA LEU A 126 2.81 3.03 11.70
C LEU A 126 3.99 2.18 11.23
N LEU A 127 4.92 2.75 10.45
CA LEU A 127 6.11 2.02 9.97
C LEU A 127 7.02 1.57 11.11
N GLN A 128 7.21 2.40 12.15
CA GLN A 128 7.96 1.98 13.33
C GLN A 128 7.26 0.80 14.02
N SER A 129 5.96 0.88 14.25
CA SER A 129 5.18 -0.22 14.81
C SER A 129 5.22 -1.47 13.94
N ALA A 130 5.21 -1.31 12.61
CA ALA A 130 5.38 -2.42 11.68
C ALA A 130 6.75 -3.11 11.85
N LYS A 131 7.83 -2.34 11.95
CA LYS A 131 9.18 -2.87 12.18
C LYS A 131 9.24 -3.68 13.49
N ASP A 132 8.60 -3.19 14.56
CA ASP A 132 8.55 -3.86 15.86
C ASP A 132 7.78 -5.18 15.78
N ASN A 133 6.74 -5.23 14.94
CA ASN A 133 5.87 -6.39 14.74
C ASN A 133 6.19 -7.16 13.44
N THR A 134 7.45 -7.21 13.06
CA THR A 134 7.95 -8.02 11.96
C THR A 134 8.81 -9.15 12.51
N ASN A 135 8.60 -10.37 12.00
CA ASN A 135 9.39 -11.55 12.35
C ASN A 135 10.84 -11.38 11.91
N SER A 136 11.78 -12.13 12.51
CA SER A 136 13.17 -12.19 12.06
C SER A 136 13.22 -12.62 10.59
N ASN A 137 14.06 -11.97 9.79
CA ASN A 137 14.14 -12.11 8.33
C ASN A 137 12.87 -11.67 7.58
N GLY A 138 11.87 -11.11 8.26
CA GLY A 138 10.69 -10.56 7.61
C GLY A 138 11.03 -9.34 6.74
N ILE A 139 10.18 -9.07 5.76
CA ILE A 139 10.44 -8.10 4.69
C ILE A 139 9.38 -7.01 4.71
N HIS A 140 9.82 -5.79 4.46
CA HIS A 140 8.94 -4.68 4.11
C HIS A 140 9.13 -4.28 2.65
N ILE A 141 8.02 -4.04 1.94
CA ILE A 141 7.99 -3.42 0.62
C ILE A 141 7.10 -2.19 0.71
N ILE A 142 7.70 -1.02 0.75
CA ILE A 142 6.98 0.23 0.98
C ILE A 142 7.24 1.19 -0.17
N GLN A 143 6.17 1.74 -0.72
CA GLN A 143 6.20 2.84 -1.68
C GLN A 143 5.39 4.02 -1.12
N ILE A 144 5.99 5.20 -1.09
CA ILE A 144 5.35 6.43 -0.66
C ILE A 144 5.68 7.56 -1.64
N PHE A 145 4.73 8.45 -1.92
CA PHE A 145 5.00 9.63 -2.73
C PHE A 145 5.79 10.67 -1.94
N THR A 146 6.66 11.38 -2.66
CA THR A 146 7.59 12.35 -2.08
C THR A 146 7.24 13.78 -2.51
N ASN A 147 7.83 14.74 -1.83
CA ASN A 147 7.67 16.17 -2.12
C ASN A 147 8.69 16.71 -3.15
N VAL A 148 9.40 15.83 -3.87
CA VAL A 148 10.32 16.23 -4.97
C VAL A 148 9.54 16.91 -6.09
N LEU A 149 8.36 16.40 -6.42
CA LEU A 149 7.37 17.08 -7.24
C LEU A 149 6.20 17.56 -6.38
N PRO A 150 5.53 18.66 -6.75
CA PRO A 150 4.24 19.00 -6.15
C PRO A 150 3.27 17.82 -6.28
N ALA A 151 2.38 17.67 -5.29
CA ALA A 151 1.30 16.69 -5.40
C ALA A 151 0.50 16.93 -6.69
N SER A 152 0.31 15.88 -7.49
CA SER A 152 -0.49 15.96 -8.71
C SER A 152 -1.96 16.25 -8.41
N PRO A 153 -2.73 16.81 -9.35
CA PRO A 153 -4.10 17.25 -9.10
C PRO A 153 -5.05 16.17 -8.56
N ASP A 154 -4.81 14.90 -8.91
CA ASP A 154 -5.60 13.75 -8.47
C ASP A 154 -5.47 13.44 -6.98
N ILE A 155 -4.29 13.69 -6.40
CA ILE A 155 -4.01 13.42 -4.98
C ILE A 155 -3.87 14.69 -4.14
N ALA A 156 -3.64 15.86 -4.74
CA ALA A 156 -3.35 17.09 -4.01
C ALA A 156 -4.39 17.44 -2.93
N PRO A 157 -5.70 17.22 -3.12
CA PRO A 157 -6.69 17.49 -2.09
C PRO A 157 -6.58 16.57 -0.86
N PHE A 158 -5.93 15.42 -1.00
CA PHE A 158 -5.89 14.36 0.00
C PHE A 158 -4.50 14.11 0.58
N ALA A 159 -3.44 14.55 -0.09
CA ALA A 159 -2.06 14.35 0.34
C ALA A 159 -1.74 15.20 1.59
N ALA A 160 -1.61 14.53 2.74
CA ALA A 160 -1.34 15.18 4.03
C ALA A 160 0.12 15.01 4.50
N GLY A 161 0.85 14.02 3.98
CA GLY A 161 2.18 13.69 4.49
C GLY A 161 3.10 13.09 3.43
N LEU A 162 3.36 13.82 2.32
CA LEU A 162 4.39 13.43 1.36
C LEU A 162 5.74 13.26 2.07
N ALA A 163 6.47 12.20 1.74
CA ALA A 163 7.79 11.97 2.30
C ALA A 163 8.82 12.94 1.74
N ASP A 164 9.88 13.21 2.48
CA ASP A 164 11.07 13.82 1.92
C ASP A 164 11.85 12.76 1.12
N ASP A 165 12.59 13.20 0.08
CA ASP A 165 13.39 12.25 -0.69
C ASP A 165 14.46 11.60 0.19
N GLY A 166 14.51 10.27 0.17
CA GLY A 166 15.40 9.48 1.02
C GLY A 166 14.87 9.18 2.42
N GLU A 167 13.76 9.76 2.85
CA GLU A 167 13.22 9.58 4.21
C GLU A 167 12.94 8.11 4.56
N LEU A 168 12.43 7.31 3.60
CA LEU A 168 12.28 5.87 3.83
C LEU A 168 13.62 5.17 4.08
N ARG A 169 14.67 5.53 3.36
CA ARG A 169 16.00 4.95 3.53
C ARG A 169 16.56 5.23 4.92
N GLU A 170 16.34 6.43 5.44
CA GLU A 170 16.74 6.81 6.79
C GLU A 170 16.00 5.99 7.85
N LEU A 171 14.67 5.82 7.71
CA LEU A 171 13.83 5.04 8.62
C LEU A 171 14.21 3.56 8.69
N TYR A 172 14.77 3.01 7.63
CA TYR A 172 15.20 1.61 7.53
C TYR A 172 16.72 1.42 7.66
N GLY A 173 17.47 2.43 8.13
CA GLY A 173 18.93 2.37 8.22
C GLY A 173 19.48 1.28 9.16
N ASP A 174 18.67 0.75 10.08
CA ASP A 174 18.98 -0.36 10.97
C ASP A 174 18.63 -1.75 10.38
N TRP A 175 17.96 -1.80 9.21
CA TRP A 175 17.62 -3.02 8.48
C TRP A 175 18.59 -3.27 7.33
N GLU A 176 18.55 -4.45 6.74
CA GLU A 176 19.20 -4.71 5.45
C GLU A 176 18.36 -4.16 4.32
N ILE A 177 18.85 -3.11 3.65
CA ILE A 177 18.17 -2.52 2.50
C ILE A 177 18.54 -3.32 1.25
N LEU A 178 17.58 -4.10 0.74
CA LEU A 178 17.76 -4.92 -0.47
C LEU A 178 17.60 -4.09 -1.74
N GLN A 179 16.69 -3.11 -1.70
CA GLN A 179 16.48 -2.17 -2.79
C GLN A 179 16.00 -0.83 -2.22
N PHE A 180 16.51 0.26 -2.77
CA PHE A 180 15.97 1.60 -2.56
C PHE A 180 15.94 2.33 -3.90
N LEU A 181 14.78 2.87 -4.24
CA LEU A 181 14.55 3.65 -5.44
C LEU A 181 13.96 5.01 -5.07
N SER A 182 14.55 6.07 -5.62
CA SER A 182 13.97 7.41 -5.69
C SER A 182 13.77 7.73 -7.16
N TYR A 183 12.53 7.97 -7.57
CA TYR A 183 12.18 8.09 -8.99
C TYR A 183 10.93 8.92 -9.21
N THR A 184 10.80 9.41 -10.44
CA THR A 184 9.56 10.00 -10.93
C THR A 184 8.95 9.07 -11.98
N PHE A 185 7.63 9.04 -12.07
CA PHE A 185 6.93 8.24 -13.06
C PHE A 185 5.67 8.94 -13.54
N GLU A 186 5.29 8.64 -14.77
CA GLU A 186 4.02 9.04 -15.34
C GLU A 186 2.96 8.05 -14.94
N ASP A 187 1.81 8.55 -14.53
CA ASP A 187 0.66 7.75 -14.15
C ASP A 187 -0.60 8.21 -14.87
N GLU A 188 -1.56 7.30 -15.01
CA GLU A 188 -2.84 7.53 -15.67
C GLU A 188 -3.88 6.59 -15.05
N HIS A 189 -5.05 7.12 -14.71
CA HIS A 189 -6.13 6.34 -14.14
C HIS A 189 -7.44 6.56 -14.90
N PRO A 190 -8.41 5.64 -14.84
CA PRO A 190 -9.73 5.86 -15.40
C PRO A 190 -10.36 7.16 -14.88
N GLY A 191 -10.56 8.12 -15.79
CA GLY A 191 -11.10 9.45 -15.45
C GLY A 191 -10.07 10.49 -15.03
N VAL A 192 -8.78 10.14 -14.95
CA VAL A 192 -7.68 11.05 -14.60
C VAL A 192 -6.64 11.06 -15.73
N PRO A 193 -6.37 12.21 -16.36
CA PRO A 193 -5.38 12.29 -17.43
C PRO A 193 -3.96 12.05 -16.90
N LYS A 194 -3.04 11.78 -17.81
CA LYS A 194 -1.60 11.59 -17.51
C LYS A 194 -1.03 12.70 -16.65
N HIS A 195 -0.30 12.31 -15.62
CA HIS A 195 0.34 13.19 -14.65
C HIS A 195 1.61 12.54 -14.09
N LEU A 196 2.39 13.30 -13.33
CA LEU A 196 3.67 12.86 -12.78
C LEU A 196 3.60 12.75 -11.27
N HIS A 197 4.18 11.68 -10.74
CA HIS A 197 4.48 11.51 -9.33
C HIS A 197 5.98 11.40 -9.09
N SER A 198 6.41 11.80 -7.90
CA SER A 198 7.72 11.44 -7.34
C SER A 198 7.53 10.47 -6.18
N SER A 199 8.38 9.47 -6.09
CA SER A 199 8.20 8.37 -5.16
C SER A 199 9.52 7.84 -4.61
N ASN A 200 9.50 7.42 -3.35
CA ASN A 200 10.48 6.49 -2.80
C ASN A 200 9.87 5.10 -2.68
N LYS A 201 10.65 4.09 -3.05
CA LYS A 201 10.32 2.69 -2.82
C LYS A 201 11.48 1.99 -2.14
N ILE A 202 11.18 1.22 -1.11
CA ILE A 202 12.16 0.43 -0.37
C ILE A 202 11.72 -1.02 -0.27
N VAL A 203 12.68 -1.92 -0.43
CA VAL A 203 12.59 -3.32 -0.01
C VAL A 203 13.66 -3.52 1.05
N ALA A 204 13.23 -3.85 2.26
CA ALA A 204 14.14 -3.99 3.40
C ALA A 204 13.81 -5.25 4.19
N GLN A 205 14.86 -5.92 4.69
CA GLN A 205 14.78 -7.14 5.49
C GLN A 205 15.23 -6.88 6.92
N LYS A 206 14.45 -7.37 7.87
CA LYS A 206 14.80 -7.35 9.29
C LYS A 206 15.96 -8.32 9.55
N LYS A 207 17.03 -7.82 10.18
CA LYS A 207 18.18 -8.63 10.62
C LYS A 207 17.82 -9.51 11.81
#